data_0aea231d0f8ef9f50475615630988ce9
#
_entry.id   0aea231d0f8ef9f50475615630988ce9
#
_cell.length_a   1.000
_cell.length_b   1.000
_cell.length_c   1.000
_cell.angle_alpha   90.00
_cell.angle_beta   90.00
_cell.angle_gamma   90.00
#
_symmetry.space_group_name_H-M   'P 1'
#
loop_
_entity.id
_entity.type
_entity.pdbx_description
1 polymer ?
#
loop_
_entity_poly.entity_id
_entity_poly.type
_entity_poly.pdbx_seq_one_letter_code
_entity_poly.pdbx_strand_id
1 'polypeptide(L)'
;MKEIFKRYLVFVIGLYFLAAGIVLIIRSALGTTPISSFNYVLSLNSPLSLGTCTFIINMVLILGQFWLIRKNRTRQDIIEILLQLPFSFIFSAFIDFNMMLTSELHPANYGMSIALLLTGCMVQSIGVVLELKPRVAMMSAEAFVKYASRHYNKEFGKFKVYFDITLVTLAVILSLLLTQGIQGVREGSLIAACITGYIVSFLNQKIMTRKTLHRLLPVWK
;
A
#
# COMPACT_ATOMS: atom_id res chain seq x y z
N MET A 1 -5.06 -24.66 -13.90
CA MET A 1 -3.74 -24.00 -13.79
C MET A 1 -3.70 -22.63 -14.49
N LYS A 2 -4.09 -22.48 -15.76
CA LYS A 2 -4.05 -21.18 -16.50
C LYS A 2 -4.84 -20.03 -15.81
N GLU A 3 -5.96 -20.30 -15.19
CA GLU A 3 -6.80 -19.31 -14.49
C GLU A 3 -6.12 -18.76 -13.22
N ILE A 4 -5.51 -19.64 -12.43
CA ILE A 4 -4.81 -19.26 -11.19
C ILE A 4 -3.60 -18.38 -11.56
N PHE A 5 -2.82 -18.78 -12.56
CA PHE A 5 -1.67 -18.01 -13.03
C PHE A 5 -2.05 -16.61 -13.48
N LYS A 6 -3.15 -16.45 -14.24
CA LYS A 6 -3.66 -15.15 -14.65
C LYS A 6 -4.05 -14.26 -13.46
N ARG A 7 -4.68 -14.83 -12.43
CA ARG A 7 -5.02 -14.10 -11.19
C ARG A 7 -3.78 -13.55 -10.49
N TYR A 8 -2.74 -14.39 -10.35
CA TYR A 8 -1.46 -13.96 -9.79
C TYR A 8 -0.79 -12.88 -10.64
N LEU A 9 -0.86 -12.99 -11.97
CA LEU A 9 -0.32 -11.98 -12.88
C LEU A 9 -1.02 -10.63 -12.70
N VAL A 10 -2.37 -10.62 -12.64
CA VAL A 10 -3.14 -9.38 -12.39
C VAL A 10 -2.79 -8.78 -11.02
N PHE A 11 -2.63 -9.62 -10.00
CA PHE A 11 -2.22 -9.18 -8.67
C PHE A 11 -0.84 -8.51 -8.71
N VAL A 12 0.16 -9.11 -9.36
CA VAL A 12 1.51 -8.56 -9.47
C VAL A 12 1.53 -7.25 -10.28
N ILE A 13 0.74 -7.17 -11.36
CA ILE A 13 0.54 -5.91 -12.10
C ILE A 13 -0.09 -4.85 -11.17
N GLY A 14 -1.05 -5.24 -10.35
CA GLY A 14 -1.64 -4.37 -9.34
C GLY A 14 -0.60 -3.83 -8.35
N LEU A 15 0.29 -4.69 -7.85
CA LEU A 15 1.39 -4.28 -6.97
C LEU A 15 2.36 -3.29 -7.65
N TYR A 16 2.62 -3.45 -8.95
CA TYR A 16 3.45 -2.50 -9.69
C TYR A 16 2.80 -1.11 -9.75
N PHE A 17 1.52 -1.02 -10.14
CA PHE A 17 0.79 0.25 -10.16
C PHE A 17 0.65 0.86 -8.77
N LEU A 18 0.45 0.03 -7.76
CA LEU A 18 0.40 0.49 -6.37
C LEU A 18 1.74 1.13 -5.96
N ALA A 19 2.86 0.48 -6.23
CA ALA A 19 4.19 0.99 -5.95
C ALA A 19 4.50 2.28 -6.73
N ALA A 20 4.19 2.31 -8.04
CA ALA A 20 4.38 3.49 -8.88
C ALA A 20 3.56 4.69 -8.37
N GLY A 21 2.29 4.47 -7.99
CA GLY A 21 1.44 5.51 -7.45
C GLY A 21 1.97 6.07 -6.12
N ILE A 22 2.42 5.21 -5.21
CA ILE A 22 3.05 5.64 -3.95
C ILE A 22 4.29 6.50 -4.23
N VAL A 23 5.15 6.09 -5.15
CA VAL A 23 6.36 6.83 -5.48
C VAL A 23 6.03 8.19 -6.10
N LEU A 24 5.05 8.29 -6.99
CA LEU A 24 4.60 9.57 -7.55
C LEU A 24 4.05 10.52 -6.47
N ILE A 25 3.30 10.00 -5.50
CA ILE A 25 2.82 10.78 -4.35
C ILE A 25 4.01 11.29 -3.53
N ILE A 26 5.01 10.47 -3.27
CA ILE A 26 6.24 10.89 -2.57
C ILE A 26 6.98 11.96 -3.36
N ARG A 27 7.15 11.80 -4.68
CA ARG A 27 7.80 12.78 -5.56
C ARG A 27 7.05 14.10 -5.66
N SER A 28 5.76 14.15 -5.35
CA SER A 28 5.01 15.40 -5.28
C SER A 28 5.52 16.35 -4.19
N ALA A 29 6.25 15.84 -3.19
CA ALA A 29 6.74 16.55 -2.01
C ALA A 29 5.61 17.17 -1.14
N LEU A 30 4.35 16.80 -1.35
CA LEU A 30 3.18 17.26 -0.59
C LEU A 30 2.77 16.34 0.55
N GLY A 31 3.50 15.23 0.72
CA GLY A 31 3.24 14.23 1.74
C GLY A 31 3.15 12.82 1.16
N THR A 32 2.74 11.85 1.97
CA THR A 32 2.65 10.44 1.58
C THR A 32 1.39 9.79 2.16
N THR A 33 1.10 8.54 1.77
CA THR A 33 0.00 7.78 2.38
C THR A 33 0.36 7.30 3.79
N PRO A 34 -0.61 6.99 4.67
CA PRO A 34 -0.35 6.66 6.09
C PRO A 34 0.75 5.60 6.29
N ILE A 35 0.67 4.48 5.58
CA ILE A 35 1.66 3.39 5.68
C ILE A 35 3.01 3.85 5.13
N SER A 36 2.99 4.53 3.99
CA SER A 36 4.22 5.00 3.33
C SER A 36 4.89 6.13 4.11
N SER A 37 4.16 6.90 4.93
CA SER A 37 4.73 7.96 5.75
C SER A 37 5.78 7.42 6.72
N PHE A 38 5.45 6.35 7.44
CA PHE A 38 6.37 5.74 8.39
C PHE A 38 7.62 5.17 7.68
N ASN A 39 7.40 4.42 6.59
CA ASN A 39 8.49 3.84 5.80
C ASN A 39 9.39 4.91 5.19
N TYR A 40 8.80 6.01 4.72
CA TYR A 40 9.51 7.12 4.09
C TYR A 40 10.37 7.89 5.11
N VAL A 41 9.82 8.23 6.28
CA VAL A 41 10.60 8.86 7.35
C VAL A 41 11.77 7.98 7.77
N LEU A 42 11.56 6.66 7.87
CA LEU A 42 12.62 5.71 8.20
C LEU A 42 13.70 5.69 7.10
N SER A 43 13.33 5.69 5.83
CA SER A 43 14.29 5.69 4.71
C SER A 43 15.08 7.00 4.59
N LEU A 44 14.49 8.14 4.93
CA LEU A 44 15.21 9.42 4.93
C LEU A 44 16.27 9.53 6.03
N ASN A 45 16.12 8.77 7.11
CA ASN A 45 16.98 8.85 8.30
C ASN A 45 17.80 7.58 8.53
N SER A 46 17.89 6.70 7.54
CA SER A 46 18.71 5.48 7.57
C SER A 46 19.40 5.26 6.22
N PRO A 47 20.47 4.44 6.14
CA PRO A 47 21.11 4.10 4.87
C PRO A 47 20.28 3.13 4.01
N LEU A 48 19.04 2.85 4.41
CA LEU A 48 18.18 1.88 3.74
C LEU A 48 17.31 2.56 2.67
N SER A 49 17.06 1.84 1.57
CA SER A 49 16.11 2.30 0.56
C SER A 49 14.67 2.29 1.08
N LEU A 50 13.79 3.03 0.42
CA LEU A 50 12.36 3.04 0.74
C LEU A 50 11.73 1.64 0.63
N GLY A 51 12.10 0.89 -0.42
CA GLY A 51 11.64 -0.48 -0.59
C GLY A 51 12.15 -1.39 0.53
N THR A 52 13.43 -1.27 0.91
CA THR A 52 13.98 -2.05 2.03
C THR A 52 13.26 -1.74 3.34
N CYS A 53 13.01 -0.46 3.65
CA CYS A 53 12.23 -0.07 4.82
C CYS A 53 10.81 -0.66 4.76
N THR A 54 10.17 -0.59 3.59
CA THR A 54 8.83 -1.16 3.38
C THR A 54 8.83 -2.67 3.59
N PHE A 55 9.85 -3.38 3.09
CA PHE A 55 9.99 -4.82 3.31
C PHE A 55 10.13 -5.17 4.79
N ILE A 56 10.99 -4.47 5.51
CA ILE A 56 11.20 -4.69 6.96
C ILE A 56 9.88 -4.49 7.73
N ILE A 57 9.17 -3.41 7.47
CA ILE A 57 7.89 -3.13 8.13
C ILE A 57 6.84 -4.20 7.77
N ASN A 58 6.79 -4.64 6.52
CA ASN A 58 5.93 -5.74 6.13
C ASN A 58 6.27 -7.04 6.88
N MET A 59 7.56 -7.33 7.11
CA MET A 59 7.98 -8.49 7.91
C MET A 59 7.53 -8.37 9.37
N VAL A 60 7.64 -7.18 9.97
CA VAL A 60 7.14 -6.92 11.33
C VAL A 60 5.63 -7.14 11.40
N LEU A 61 4.88 -6.65 10.43
CA LEU A 61 3.42 -6.85 10.36
C LEU A 61 3.05 -8.33 10.17
N ILE A 62 3.79 -9.08 9.35
CA ILE A 62 3.61 -10.52 9.15
C ILE A 62 3.87 -11.28 10.47
N LEU A 63 4.94 -10.95 11.17
CA LEU A 63 5.20 -11.55 12.48
C LEU A 63 4.09 -11.22 13.49
N GLY A 64 3.60 -9.98 13.49
CA GLY A 64 2.44 -9.57 14.29
C GLY A 64 1.18 -10.38 13.96
N GLN A 65 0.94 -10.70 12.68
CA GLN A 65 -0.18 -11.56 12.28
C GLN A 65 -0.06 -12.98 12.87
N PHE A 66 1.12 -13.59 12.83
CA PHE A 66 1.35 -14.89 13.48
C PHE A 66 1.05 -14.87 14.97
N TRP A 67 1.41 -13.78 15.65
CA TRP A 67 1.08 -13.61 17.07
C TRP A 67 -0.43 -13.48 17.32
N LEU A 68 -1.16 -12.74 16.47
CA LEU A 68 -2.60 -12.55 16.57
C LEU A 68 -3.39 -13.85 16.37
N ILE A 69 -2.97 -14.70 15.42
CA ILE A 69 -3.69 -15.96 15.11
C ILE A 69 -3.26 -17.14 15.99
N ARG A 70 -2.29 -16.97 16.90
CA ARG A 70 -1.65 -18.08 17.63
C ARG A 70 -2.64 -19.01 18.36
N LYS A 71 -3.79 -18.49 18.81
CA LYS A 71 -4.80 -19.26 19.54
C LYS A 71 -5.80 -19.98 18.62
N ASN A 72 -6.14 -19.42 17.47
CA ASN A 72 -7.18 -19.90 16.57
C ASN A 72 -6.69 -19.89 15.11
N ARG A 73 -5.53 -20.50 14.85
CA ARG A 73 -4.94 -20.57 13.51
C ARG A 73 -5.60 -21.67 12.68
N THR A 74 -5.95 -21.34 11.43
CA THR A 74 -6.36 -22.31 10.43
C THR A 74 -5.21 -22.53 9.42
N ARG A 75 -5.25 -23.65 8.69
CA ARG A 75 -4.29 -23.88 7.58
C ARG A 75 -4.37 -22.77 6.53
N GLN A 76 -5.56 -22.27 6.26
CA GLN A 76 -5.77 -21.18 5.31
C GLN A 76 -5.11 -19.88 5.77
N ASP A 77 -5.26 -19.51 7.05
CA ASP A 77 -4.61 -18.31 7.60
C ASP A 77 -3.08 -18.38 7.47
N ILE A 78 -2.48 -19.55 7.73
CA ILE A 78 -1.03 -19.75 7.60
C ILE A 78 -0.59 -19.58 6.13
N ILE A 79 -1.31 -20.17 5.19
CA ILE A 79 -1.01 -20.05 3.75
C ILE A 79 -1.14 -18.60 3.30
N GLU A 80 -2.23 -17.90 3.68
CA GLU A 80 -2.42 -16.48 3.37
C GLU A 80 -1.26 -15.62 3.90
N ILE A 81 -0.79 -15.86 5.12
CA ILE A 81 0.33 -15.11 5.72
C ILE A 81 1.65 -15.45 5.00
N LEU A 82 1.93 -16.72 4.72
CA LEU A 82 3.16 -17.11 4.04
C LEU A 82 3.24 -16.56 2.60
N LEU A 83 2.10 -16.47 1.90
CA LEU A 83 2.05 -15.86 0.57
C LEU A 83 2.40 -14.37 0.57
N GLN A 84 2.27 -13.68 1.69
CA GLN A 84 2.66 -12.27 1.80
C GLN A 84 4.18 -12.07 1.70
N LEU A 85 4.99 -13.06 2.06
CA LEU A 85 6.46 -12.95 2.03
C LEU A 85 6.98 -12.65 0.63
N PRO A 86 6.74 -13.49 -0.40
CA PRO A 86 7.22 -13.23 -1.75
C PRO A 86 6.60 -11.96 -2.35
N PHE A 87 5.34 -11.66 -2.06
CA PHE A 87 4.69 -10.46 -2.57
C PHE A 87 5.20 -9.18 -1.92
N SER A 88 5.52 -9.21 -0.62
CA SER A 88 6.16 -8.07 0.05
C SER A 88 7.54 -7.79 -0.53
N PHE A 89 8.31 -8.82 -0.88
CA PHE A 89 9.60 -8.66 -1.55
C PHE A 89 9.44 -8.02 -2.95
N ILE A 90 8.53 -8.56 -3.77
CA ILE A 90 8.25 -8.03 -5.12
C ILE A 90 7.76 -6.58 -5.06
N PHE A 91 6.85 -6.28 -4.14
CA PHE A 91 6.32 -4.93 -3.94
C PHE A 91 7.42 -3.93 -3.54
N SER A 92 8.28 -4.32 -2.61
CA SER A 92 9.41 -3.49 -2.17
C SER A 92 10.42 -3.25 -3.29
N ALA A 93 10.70 -4.27 -4.10
CA ALA A 93 11.55 -4.12 -5.30
C ALA A 93 10.91 -3.16 -6.32
N PHE A 94 9.59 -3.21 -6.51
CA PHE A 94 8.89 -2.25 -7.38
C PHE A 94 8.94 -0.82 -6.84
N ILE A 95 8.89 -0.62 -5.53
CA ILE A 95 9.07 0.72 -4.92
C ILE A 95 10.47 1.25 -5.27
N ASP A 96 11.53 0.48 -5.01
CA ASP A 96 12.90 0.92 -5.29
C ASP A 96 13.13 1.14 -6.78
N PHE A 97 12.60 0.27 -7.64
CA PHE A 97 12.66 0.44 -9.09
C PHE A 97 12.00 1.75 -9.53
N ASN A 98 10.79 2.06 -9.04
CA ASN A 98 10.11 3.32 -9.37
C ASN A 98 10.82 4.54 -8.76
N MET A 99 11.40 4.43 -7.56
CA MET A 99 12.22 5.48 -6.95
C MET A 99 13.43 5.80 -7.81
N MET A 100 14.08 4.79 -8.37
CA MET A 100 15.21 4.96 -9.29
C MET A 100 14.76 5.55 -10.63
N LEU A 101 13.67 5.05 -11.21
CA LEU A 101 13.12 5.54 -12.49
C LEU A 101 12.69 7.02 -12.44
N THR A 102 12.26 7.47 -11.27
CA THR A 102 11.78 8.84 -11.03
C THR A 102 12.79 9.71 -10.29
N SER A 103 14.09 9.35 -10.29
CA SER A 103 15.13 10.09 -9.58
C SER A 103 15.19 11.57 -9.95
N GLU A 104 15.05 11.85 -11.25
CA GLU A 104 15.10 13.20 -11.82
C GLU A 104 13.77 13.97 -11.71
N LEU A 105 12.73 13.34 -11.18
CA LEU A 105 11.41 13.94 -11.10
C LEU A 105 11.29 14.83 -9.86
N HIS A 106 11.60 16.11 -10.03
CA HIS A 106 11.46 17.13 -9.01
C HIS A 106 10.44 18.18 -9.46
N PRO A 107 9.35 18.44 -8.70
CA PRO A 107 8.37 19.42 -9.09
C PRO A 107 8.97 20.84 -9.03
N ALA A 108 8.92 21.56 -10.15
CA ALA A 108 9.45 22.92 -10.28
C ALA A 108 8.57 23.96 -9.56
N ASN A 109 7.28 23.67 -9.37
CA ASN A 109 6.32 24.57 -8.73
C ASN A 109 5.19 23.77 -8.05
N TYR A 110 4.41 24.48 -7.23
CA TYR A 110 3.31 23.89 -6.47
C TYR A 110 2.22 23.25 -7.36
N GLY A 111 1.96 23.82 -8.53
CA GLY A 111 1.01 23.25 -9.51
C GLY A 111 1.47 21.89 -10.03
N MET A 112 2.76 21.73 -10.31
CA MET A 112 3.34 20.44 -10.69
C MET A 112 3.30 19.43 -9.54
N SER A 113 3.52 19.88 -8.30
CA SER A 113 3.35 19.04 -7.11
C SER A 113 1.93 18.49 -6.99
N ILE A 114 0.91 19.34 -7.17
CA ILE A 114 -0.49 18.91 -7.15
C ILE A 114 -0.77 17.92 -8.31
N ALA A 115 -0.29 18.21 -9.51
CA ALA A 115 -0.48 17.32 -10.67
C ALA A 115 0.14 15.94 -10.41
N LEU A 116 1.35 15.89 -9.86
CA LEU A 116 2.01 14.63 -9.47
C LEU A 116 1.24 13.89 -8.38
N LEU A 117 0.75 14.61 -7.36
CA LEU A 117 -0.06 14.03 -6.29
C LEU A 117 -1.33 13.37 -6.86
N LEU A 118 -2.08 14.09 -7.68
CA LEU A 118 -3.32 13.59 -8.27
C LEU A 118 -3.07 12.41 -9.22
N THR A 119 -2.03 12.48 -10.05
CA THR A 119 -1.61 11.38 -10.92
C THR A 119 -1.21 10.16 -10.10
N GLY A 120 -0.45 10.36 -9.02
CA GLY A 120 -0.06 9.31 -8.08
C GLY A 120 -1.28 8.65 -7.44
N CYS A 121 -2.27 9.44 -6.98
CA CYS A 121 -3.52 8.93 -6.42
C CYS A 121 -4.31 8.10 -7.44
N MET A 122 -4.37 8.51 -8.70
CA MET A 122 -5.03 7.75 -9.78
C MET A 122 -4.32 6.41 -10.03
N VAL A 123 -3.00 6.45 -10.22
CA VAL A 123 -2.18 5.25 -10.48
C VAL A 123 -2.25 4.28 -9.31
N GLN A 124 -2.14 4.78 -8.08
CA GLN A 124 -2.28 3.99 -6.86
C GLN A 124 -3.66 3.34 -6.77
N SER A 125 -4.72 4.08 -7.06
CA SER A 125 -6.10 3.58 -6.99
C SER A 125 -6.35 2.45 -7.99
N ILE A 126 -5.78 2.54 -9.19
CA ILE A 126 -5.80 1.44 -10.18
C ILE A 126 -5.08 0.22 -9.61
N GLY A 127 -3.90 0.43 -9.01
CA GLY A 127 -3.13 -0.62 -8.34
C GLY A 127 -3.93 -1.34 -7.27
N VAL A 128 -4.57 -0.60 -6.35
CA VAL A 128 -5.43 -1.14 -5.28
C VAL A 128 -6.56 -2.00 -5.86
N VAL A 129 -7.25 -1.52 -6.90
CA VAL A 129 -8.35 -2.29 -7.50
C VAL A 129 -7.85 -3.57 -8.16
N LEU A 130 -6.72 -3.52 -8.88
CA LEU A 130 -6.10 -4.70 -9.50
C LEU A 130 -5.57 -5.69 -8.48
N GLU A 131 -5.11 -5.23 -7.31
CA GLU A 131 -4.68 -6.07 -6.20
C GLU A 131 -5.87 -6.80 -5.55
N LEU A 132 -6.96 -6.07 -5.24
CA LEU A 132 -8.10 -6.62 -4.50
C LEU A 132 -8.98 -7.57 -5.33
N LYS A 133 -9.12 -7.31 -6.64
CA LYS A 133 -10.02 -8.08 -7.52
C LYS A 133 -9.69 -9.55 -7.64
N PRO A 134 -8.43 -9.98 -7.82
CA PRO A 134 -8.09 -11.39 -7.98
C PRO A 134 -8.37 -12.24 -6.75
N ARG A 135 -8.48 -11.65 -5.55
CA ARG A 135 -8.65 -12.37 -4.28
C ARG A 135 -7.65 -13.49 -4.07
N VAL A 136 -6.41 -13.24 -4.47
CA VAL A 136 -5.32 -14.22 -4.41
C VAL A 136 -4.57 -14.13 -3.09
N ALA A 137 -4.24 -12.91 -2.73
CA ALA A 137 -3.53 -12.56 -1.51
C ALA A 137 -3.99 -11.18 -1.04
N MET A 138 -3.57 -10.79 0.14
CA MET A 138 -3.79 -9.48 0.74
C MET A 138 -2.43 -8.96 1.20
N MET A 139 -2.15 -7.67 0.99
CA MET A 139 -0.90 -7.09 1.46
C MET A 139 -0.82 -7.08 2.99
N SER A 140 0.40 -7.04 3.51
CA SER A 140 0.69 -7.26 4.94
C SER A 140 -0.04 -6.29 5.87
N ALA A 141 -0.23 -5.04 5.46
CA ALA A 141 -0.91 -4.04 6.26
C ALA A 141 -2.42 -4.29 6.37
N GLU A 142 -3.09 -4.55 5.24
CA GLU A 142 -4.52 -4.89 5.22
C GLU A 142 -4.79 -6.21 5.93
N ALA A 143 -3.92 -7.21 5.71
CA ALA A 143 -4.02 -8.49 6.37
C ALA A 143 -3.82 -8.37 7.89
N PHE A 144 -2.87 -7.54 8.34
CA PHE A 144 -2.69 -7.25 9.77
C PHE A 144 -3.96 -6.66 10.37
N VAL A 145 -4.56 -5.67 9.72
CA VAL A 145 -5.84 -5.07 10.14
C VAL A 145 -6.96 -6.12 10.16
N LYS A 146 -7.04 -7.01 9.16
CA LYS A 146 -8.00 -8.12 9.10
C LYS A 146 -7.88 -9.04 10.30
N TYR A 147 -6.67 -9.52 10.60
CA TYR A 147 -6.45 -10.42 11.72
C TYR A 147 -6.60 -9.75 13.08
N ALA A 148 -6.18 -8.49 13.21
CA ALA A 148 -6.34 -7.73 14.43
C ALA A 148 -7.82 -7.41 14.71
N SER A 149 -8.59 -6.98 13.72
CA SER A 149 -10.03 -6.73 13.85
C SER A 149 -10.78 -8.00 14.26
N ARG A 150 -10.41 -9.15 13.70
CA ARG A 150 -10.95 -10.46 14.09
C ARG A 150 -10.58 -10.84 15.52
N HIS A 151 -9.31 -10.61 15.93
CA HIS A 151 -8.83 -10.95 17.25
C HIS A 151 -9.52 -10.13 18.35
N TYR A 152 -9.75 -8.84 18.12
CA TYR A 152 -10.38 -7.92 19.07
C TYR A 152 -11.90 -7.79 18.90
N ASN A 153 -12.52 -8.56 18.00
CA ASN A 153 -13.96 -8.47 17.65
C ASN A 153 -14.41 -7.04 17.32
N LYS A 154 -13.60 -6.33 16.51
CA LYS A 154 -13.89 -4.97 16.06
C LYS A 154 -14.19 -4.95 14.57
N GLU A 155 -14.95 -3.95 14.15
CA GLU A 155 -15.24 -3.71 12.73
C GLU A 155 -13.95 -3.35 11.97
N PHE A 156 -13.72 -4.03 10.82
CA PHE A 156 -12.51 -3.84 10.00
C PHE A 156 -12.26 -2.37 9.65
N GLY A 157 -13.30 -1.64 9.20
CA GLY A 157 -13.15 -0.24 8.80
C GLY A 157 -12.69 0.67 9.93
N LYS A 158 -13.29 0.51 11.12
CA LYS A 158 -12.87 1.28 12.30
C LYS A 158 -11.43 0.95 12.72
N PHE A 159 -11.08 -0.35 12.69
CA PHE A 159 -9.73 -0.78 13.05
C PHE A 159 -8.68 -0.26 12.04
N LYS A 160 -9.03 -0.23 10.75
CA LYS A 160 -8.18 0.35 9.69
C LYS A 160 -7.88 1.81 9.96
N VAL A 161 -8.89 2.61 10.32
CA VAL A 161 -8.70 4.03 10.64
C VAL A 161 -7.77 4.20 11.85
N TYR A 162 -7.95 3.43 12.92
CA TYR A 162 -7.05 3.46 14.08
C TYR A 162 -5.62 3.08 13.70
N PHE A 163 -5.46 2.05 12.89
CA PHE A 163 -4.16 1.60 12.41
C PHE A 163 -3.45 2.69 11.59
N ASP A 164 -4.15 3.31 10.65
CA ASP A 164 -3.61 4.38 9.81
C ASP A 164 -3.23 5.62 10.65
N ILE A 165 -4.07 6.03 11.59
CA ILE A 165 -3.75 7.12 12.53
C ILE A 165 -2.51 6.78 13.36
N THR A 166 -2.40 5.55 13.85
CA THR A 166 -1.23 5.10 14.62
C THR A 166 0.05 5.19 13.79
N LEU A 167 0.02 4.75 12.52
CA LEU A 167 1.19 4.83 11.64
C LEU A 167 1.60 6.27 11.33
N VAL A 168 0.63 7.15 11.06
CA VAL A 168 0.92 8.58 10.85
C VAL A 168 1.50 9.21 12.12
N THR A 169 0.92 8.91 13.28
CA THR A 169 1.42 9.43 14.55
C THR A 169 2.85 8.96 14.82
N LEU A 170 3.13 7.68 14.60
CA LEU A 170 4.48 7.13 14.74
C LEU A 170 5.45 7.77 13.73
N ALA A 171 5.02 8.03 12.48
CA ALA A 171 5.84 8.73 11.50
C ALA A 171 6.18 10.15 11.95
N VAL A 172 5.21 10.90 12.48
CA VAL A 172 5.42 12.27 13.00
C VAL A 172 6.37 12.25 14.20
N ILE A 173 6.14 11.35 15.17
CA ILE A 173 7.01 11.23 16.35
C ILE A 173 8.44 10.89 15.92
N LEU A 174 8.62 9.90 15.03
CA LEU A 174 9.92 9.49 14.53
C LEU A 174 10.62 10.64 13.78
N SER A 175 9.88 11.38 12.94
CA SER A 175 10.41 12.53 12.22
C SER A 175 10.89 13.63 13.17
N LEU A 176 10.11 13.98 14.18
CA LEU A 176 10.49 14.99 15.16
C LEU A 176 11.71 14.59 15.98
N LEU A 177 11.83 13.31 16.36
CA LEU A 177 12.96 12.80 17.12
C LEU A 177 14.27 12.79 16.30
N LEU A 178 14.19 12.50 15.00
CA LEU A 178 15.38 12.34 14.15
C LEU A 178 15.80 13.62 13.44
N THR A 179 14.86 14.50 13.07
CA THR A 179 15.16 15.66 12.20
C THR A 179 14.72 17.02 12.75
N GLN A 180 14.10 17.04 13.93
CA GLN A 180 13.51 18.26 14.53
C GLN A 180 12.47 18.96 13.63
N GLY A 181 11.94 18.24 12.62
CA GLY A 181 10.93 18.73 11.67
C GLY A 181 10.01 17.62 11.21
N ILE A 182 8.83 17.99 10.69
CA ILE A 182 7.85 17.01 10.18
C ILE A 182 8.20 16.69 8.72
N GLN A 183 8.63 15.46 8.45
CA GLN A 183 8.89 14.93 7.12
C GLN A 183 7.85 13.88 6.73
N GLY A 184 7.53 13.78 5.44
CA GLY A 184 6.67 12.72 4.90
C GLY A 184 5.17 12.88 5.18
N VAL A 185 4.76 13.73 6.13
CA VAL A 185 3.37 14.02 6.44
C VAL A 185 3.11 15.51 6.23
N ARG A 186 2.27 15.83 5.24
CA ARG A 186 1.89 17.19 4.87
C ARG A 186 0.43 17.22 4.44
N GLU A 187 -0.03 18.38 3.97
CA GLU A 187 -1.39 18.62 3.47
C GLU A 187 -1.83 17.58 2.41
N GLY A 188 -0.92 17.20 1.52
CA GLY A 188 -1.17 16.19 0.50
C GLY A 188 -1.45 14.78 1.05
N SER A 189 -1.02 14.46 2.27
CA SER A 189 -1.32 13.15 2.88
C SER A 189 -2.83 13.00 3.15
N LEU A 190 -3.48 14.04 3.63
CA LEU A 190 -4.93 14.07 3.82
C LEU A 190 -5.67 14.01 2.49
N ILE A 191 -5.21 14.81 1.52
CA ILE A 191 -5.77 14.84 0.16
C ILE A 191 -5.66 13.44 -0.48
N ALA A 192 -4.46 12.82 -0.42
CA ALA A 192 -4.23 11.50 -0.97
C ALA A 192 -5.13 10.43 -0.32
N ALA A 193 -5.27 10.44 1.00
CA ALA A 193 -6.13 9.47 1.71
C ALA A 193 -7.60 9.57 1.28
N CYS A 194 -8.14 10.79 1.19
CA CYS A 194 -9.52 11.02 0.77
C CYS A 194 -9.74 10.68 -0.71
N ILE A 195 -8.88 11.22 -1.60
CA ILE A 195 -9.04 11.07 -3.05
C ILE A 195 -8.83 9.62 -3.48
N THR A 196 -7.80 8.93 -2.97
CA THR A 196 -7.54 7.54 -3.31
C THR A 196 -8.72 6.65 -2.93
N GLY A 197 -9.28 6.81 -1.73
CA GLY A 197 -10.46 6.06 -1.30
C GLY A 197 -11.67 6.28 -2.20
N TYR A 198 -11.93 7.53 -2.60
CA TYR A 198 -13.03 7.86 -3.52
C TYR A 198 -12.81 7.25 -4.91
N ILE A 199 -11.60 7.41 -5.49
CA ILE A 199 -11.27 6.85 -6.82
C ILE A 199 -11.36 5.33 -6.80
N VAL A 200 -10.84 4.65 -5.78
CA VAL A 200 -10.94 3.18 -5.63
C VAL A 200 -12.39 2.74 -5.61
N SER A 201 -13.25 3.42 -4.84
CA SER A 201 -14.67 3.11 -4.79
C SER A 201 -15.34 3.29 -6.16
N PHE A 202 -15.07 4.40 -6.84
CA PHE A 202 -15.60 4.69 -8.18
C PHE A 202 -15.13 3.68 -9.23
N LEU A 203 -13.83 3.38 -9.28
CA LEU A 203 -13.26 2.39 -10.21
C LEU A 203 -13.84 1.00 -9.97
N ASN A 204 -13.97 0.61 -8.70
CA ASN A 204 -14.49 -0.69 -8.33
C ASN A 204 -15.97 -0.89 -8.72
N GLN A 205 -16.77 0.18 -8.60
CA GLN A 205 -18.21 0.12 -8.86
C GLN A 205 -18.57 0.34 -10.34
N LYS A 206 -17.91 1.26 -11.04
CA LYS A 206 -18.32 1.70 -12.37
C LYS A 206 -17.44 1.18 -13.51
N ILE A 207 -16.12 1.14 -13.36
CA ILE A 207 -15.20 0.85 -14.47
C ILE A 207 -14.74 -0.60 -14.44
N MET A 208 -14.23 -1.05 -13.32
CA MET A 208 -13.73 -2.42 -13.16
C MET A 208 -14.79 -3.37 -12.61
N THR A 209 -16.02 -3.30 -13.14
CA THR A 209 -17.05 -4.28 -12.81
C THR A 209 -16.62 -5.68 -13.25
N ARG A 210 -17.20 -6.73 -12.62
CA ARG A 210 -16.93 -8.13 -13.01
C ARG A 210 -17.11 -8.35 -14.53
N LYS A 211 -18.09 -7.69 -15.16
CA LYS A 211 -18.35 -7.80 -16.61
C LYS A 211 -17.23 -7.20 -17.47
N THR A 212 -16.66 -6.07 -17.07
CA THR A 212 -15.58 -5.39 -17.82
C THR A 212 -14.28 -6.15 -17.68
N LEU A 213 -14.00 -6.65 -16.47
CA LEU A 213 -12.81 -7.48 -16.21
C LEU A 213 -12.88 -8.83 -16.96
N HIS A 214 -14.08 -9.41 -17.12
CA HIS A 214 -14.30 -10.61 -17.94
C HIS A 214 -14.01 -10.38 -19.43
N ARG A 215 -14.25 -9.18 -19.95
CA ARG A 215 -13.94 -8.85 -21.34
C ARG A 215 -12.44 -8.59 -21.56
N LEU A 216 -11.77 -7.96 -20.61
CA LEU A 216 -10.34 -7.64 -20.68
C LEU A 216 -9.46 -8.83 -20.27
N LEU A 217 -9.92 -9.61 -19.34
CA LEU A 217 -9.23 -10.79 -18.83
C LEU A 217 -10.27 -11.92 -18.64
N PRO A 218 -10.42 -12.86 -19.59
CA PRO A 218 -11.38 -13.97 -19.50
C PRO A 218 -10.98 -14.98 -18.41
N VAL A 219 -10.84 -14.50 -17.18
CA VAL A 219 -10.28 -15.22 -16.03
C VAL A 219 -11.36 -15.58 -14.99
N TRP A 220 -12.58 -15.06 -15.18
CA TRP A 220 -13.62 -15.14 -14.16
C TRP A 220 -14.80 -15.98 -14.66
N LYS A 221 -14.70 -17.30 -14.57
CA LYS A 221 -15.88 -18.17 -14.53
C LYS A 221 -16.32 -18.40 -13.10
#